data_0e5323669269defc4fd846d7743d166d
#
_entry.id   0e5323669269defc4fd846d7743d166d
#
_cell.length_a   1.000
_cell.length_b   1.000
_cell.length_c   1.000
_cell.angle_alpha   90.00
_cell.angle_beta   90.00
_cell.angle_gamma   90.00
#
_symmetry.space_group_name_H-M   'P 1'
#
loop_
_entity.id
_entity.type
_entity.pdbx_description
1 polymer ?
#
loop_
_entity_poly.entity_id
_entity_poly.type
_entity_poly.pdbx_seq_one_letter_code
_entity_poly.pdbx_strand_id
1 'polypeptide(L)'
;FTMRLPLIDGQGNYGSMDGDPAAAMRYTEARLGKVTSYMLEELEYETVPTRPNYDETLQEPKVLPSKFPNIFVNGASGIAVGMATNIPPHNLGEIIDATLTLVDEPETTSKQLHKIVKGPDFPTGGIISGTAGLLSMYETGRGSVTVMSKLHDEQIKNKRAIVITEIPYLQNKSKLLERIAEVVNSKVIEGVSDIRDESNKEGVRIVIELKSSAMDEVVKNQLFQYTPLKTSFSSNMLALNETKPVTLNLHDGLTYFIDFRKDVITKRTVYQLNKARDKANLLIGLSIAVNSIDEVIELIKKSKNPTEAKEKLLAKKWPVKSNIVDYIKLISPSTKIASNKINLDEDQAKAILELRLQKLTALEREDL
;
A
#
# COMPACT_ATOMS: atom_id res chain seq x y z
N PHE A 1 6.52 -3.25 -15.51
CA PHE A 1 6.54 -2.07 -16.41
C PHE A 1 5.19 -1.34 -16.46
N THR A 2 4.09 -1.91 -15.93
CA THR A 2 2.76 -1.27 -15.87
C THR A 2 2.48 -0.60 -14.52
N MET A 3 3.24 -0.86 -13.47
CA MET A 3 3.05 -0.29 -12.14
C MET A 3 4.04 0.84 -11.88
N ARG A 4 3.53 1.97 -11.39
CA ARG A 4 4.36 3.13 -11.01
C ARG A 4 5.23 2.83 -9.80
N LEU A 5 4.69 2.05 -8.85
CA LEU A 5 5.37 1.59 -7.65
C LEU A 5 5.19 0.07 -7.54
N PRO A 6 6.16 -0.74 -8.03
CA PRO A 6 6.04 -2.19 -8.00
C PRO A 6 5.94 -2.72 -6.56
N LEU A 7 4.92 -3.57 -6.32
CA LEU A 7 4.68 -4.20 -5.02
C LEU A 7 5.36 -5.57 -4.89
N ILE A 8 5.74 -6.15 -6.01
CA ILE A 8 6.42 -7.44 -6.09
C ILE A 8 7.80 -7.22 -6.69
N ASP A 9 8.82 -7.75 -6.03
CA ASP A 9 10.18 -7.88 -6.55
C ASP A 9 10.30 -9.24 -7.23
N GLY A 10 10.29 -9.22 -8.57
CA GLY A 10 10.28 -10.40 -9.43
C GLY A 10 11.66 -10.68 -10.01
N GLN A 11 11.99 -11.96 -10.17
CA GLN A 11 13.14 -12.42 -10.91
C GLN A 11 12.71 -13.37 -12.02
N GLY A 12 13.18 -13.11 -13.26
CA GLY A 12 12.78 -13.84 -14.44
C GLY A 12 11.91 -13.01 -15.39
N ASN A 13 11.26 -13.66 -16.34
CA ASN A 13 10.42 -13.00 -17.34
C ASN A 13 8.98 -12.87 -16.86
N TYR A 14 8.54 -11.65 -16.58
CA TYR A 14 7.18 -11.26 -16.19
C TYR A 14 6.39 -10.58 -17.32
N GLY A 15 6.82 -10.78 -18.56
CA GLY A 15 6.29 -10.10 -19.74
C GLY A 15 7.12 -8.88 -20.13
N SER A 16 6.84 -8.31 -21.28
CA SER A 16 7.56 -7.16 -21.83
C SER A 16 6.62 -6.11 -22.43
N MET A 17 7.15 -4.91 -22.68
CA MET A 17 6.44 -3.86 -23.41
C MET A 17 6.17 -4.23 -24.88
N ASP A 18 6.87 -5.24 -25.41
CA ASP A 18 6.66 -5.78 -26.75
C ASP A 18 5.43 -6.70 -26.82
N GLY A 19 4.81 -6.99 -25.68
CA GLY A 19 3.63 -7.83 -25.57
C GLY A 19 3.97 -9.32 -25.43
N ASP A 20 5.22 -9.66 -25.13
CA ASP A 20 5.60 -11.03 -24.83
C ASP A 20 4.90 -11.48 -23.55
N PRO A 21 4.35 -12.70 -23.49
CA PRO A 21 3.75 -13.24 -22.30
C PRO A 21 4.81 -13.52 -21.23
N ALA A 22 4.39 -13.50 -19.97
CA ALA A 22 5.23 -13.94 -18.86
C ALA A 22 5.62 -15.42 -19.04
N ALA A 23 6.81 -15.79 -18.57
CA ALA A 23 7.23 -17.18 -18.52
C ALA A 23 6.34 -18.00 -17.57
N ALA A 24 6.31 -19.32 -17.74
CA ALA A 24 5.63 -20.21 -16.81
C ALA A 24 6.19 -19.99 -15.37
N MET A 25 5.31 -19.98 -14.38
CA MET A 25 5.66 -19.63 -13.00
C MET A 25 6.80 -20.47 -12.38
N ARG A 26 7.05 -21.68 -12.91
CA ARG A 26 8.20 -22.52 -12.49
C ARG A 26 9.58 -21.94 -12.85
N TYR A 27 9.64 -20.93 -13.71
CA TYR A 27 10.87 -20.25 -14.15
C TYR A 27 11.05 -18.87 -13.53
N THR A 28 10.12 -18.44 -12.68
CA THR A 28 10.15 -17.12 -12.07
C THR A 28 10.16 -17.22 -10.56
N GLU A 29 10.79 -16.23 -9.92
CA GLU A 29 10.74 -16.03 -8.47
C GLU A 29 9.99 -14.74 -8.17
N ALA A 30 9.23 -14.73 -7.08
CA ALA A 30 8.51 -13.56 -6.61
C ALA A 30 8.72 -13.38 -5.11
N ARG A 31 8.99 -12.16 -4.71
CA ARG A 31 9.04 -11.77 -3.30
C ARG A 31 8.38 -10.41 -3.12
N LEU A 32 7.98 -10.11 -1.89
CA LEU A 32 7.38 -8.82 -1.60
C LEU A 32 8.41 -7.69 -1.78
N GLY A 33 8.02 -6.65 -2.50
CA GLY A 33 8.79 -5.43 -2.57
C GLY A 33 8.86 -4.73 -1.21
N LYS A 34 9.91 -3.96 -0.95
CA LYS A 34 10.09 -3.26 0.34
C LYS A 34 8.89 -2.35 0.69
N VAL A 35 8.31 -1.70 -0.30
CA VAL A 35 7.16 -0.81 -0.11
C VAL A 35 5.89 -1.56 0.32
N THR A 36 5.78 -2.83 0.00
CA THR A 36 4.60 -3.65 0.33
C THR A 36 4.45 -3.87 1.84
N SER A 37 5.54 -3.79 2.61
CA SER A 37 5.45 -3.82 4.07
C SER A 37 4.55 -2.73 4.62
N TYR A 38 4.57 -1.52 4.03
CA TYR A 38 3.69 -0.42 4.42
C TYR A 38 2.20 -0.65 4.12
N MET A 39 1.87 -1.68 3.36
CA MET A 39 0.49 -2.09 3.12
C MET A 39 0.03 -3.22 4.05
N LEU A 40 0.97 -4.00 4.63
CA LEU A 40 0.68 -5.27 5.30
C LEU A 40 0.95 -5.24 6.81
N GLU A 41 1.94 -4.47 7.29
CA GLU A 41 2.46 -4.56 8.65
C GLU A 41 1.44 -4.31 9.78
N GLU A 42 0.31 -3.65 9.49
CA GLU A 42 -0.72 -3.40 10.49
C GLU A 42 -1.84 -4.47 10.52
N LEU A 43 -1.74 -5.52 9.69
CA LEU A 43 -2.70 -6.64 9.67
C LEU A 43 -2.71 -7.42 10.98
N GLU A 44 -1.54 -7.59 11.61
CA GLU A 44 -1.40 -8.31 12.89
C GLU A 44 -2.13 -7.66 14.06
N TYR A 45 -2.54 -6.39 13.93
CA TYR A 45 -3.25 -5.63 14.95
C TYR A 45 -4.78 -5.62 14.76
N GLU A 46 -5.32 -6.52 13.95
CA GLU A 46 -6.77 -6.66 13.69
C GLU A 46 -7.42 -5.34 13.23
N THR A 47 -6.71 -4.58 12.41
CA THR A 47 -7.09 -3.22 12.00
C THR A 47 -8.17 -3.19 10.92
N VAL A 48 -8.34 -4.28 10.17
CA VAL A 48 -9.27 -4.38 9.05
C VAL A 48 -10.17 -5.62 9.18
N PRO A 49 -11.39 -5.59 8.63
CA PRO A 49 -12.26 -6.76 8.64
C PRO A 49 -11.70 -7.88 7.76
N THR A 50 -11.92 -9.11 8.16
CA THR A 50 -11.57 -10.31 7.42
C THR A 50 -12.78 -10.98 6.81
N ARG A 51 -12.54 -11.92 5.91
CA ARG A 51 -13.54 -12.86 5.36
C ARG A 51 -12.87 -14.22 5.17
N PRO A 52 -13.65 -15.31 5.14
CA PRO A 52 -13.11 -16.61 4.73
C PRO A 52 -12.52 -16.54 3.32
N ASN A 53 -11.45 -17.27 3.07
CA ASN A 53 -10.92 -17.52 1.73
C ASN A 53 -11.84 -18.49 0.96
N TYR A 54 -11.48 -18.86 -0.28
CA TYR A 54 -12.33 -19.65 -1.17
C TYR A 54 -12.76 -21.01 -0.57
N ASP A 55 -11.88 -21.71 0.12
CA ASP A 55 -12.14 -23.02 0.75
C ASP A 55 -12.50 -22.93 2.24
N GLU A 56 -12.69 -21.72 2.75
CA GLU A 56 -13.04 -21.42 4.15
C GLU A 56 -12.04 -21.94 5.20
N THR A 57 -10.85 -22.35 4.78
CA THR A 57 -9.80 -22.87 5.68
C THR A 57 -9.03 -21.77 6.40
N LEU A 58 -8.95 -20.59 5.81
CA LEU A 58 -8.20 -19.43 6.32
C LEU A 58 -9.04 -18.15 6.24
N GLN A 59 -8.59 -17.13 6.97
CA GLN A 59 -9.15 -15.79 6.89
C GLN A 59 -8.24 -14.90 6.05
N GLU A 60 -8.83 -14.10 5.17
CA GLU A 60 -8.13 -13.09 4.38
C GLU A 60 -8.67 -11.68 4.68
N PRO A 61 -7.85 -10.63 4.60
CA PRO A 61 -8.32 -9.26 4.79
C PRO A 61 -9.23 -8.84 3.64
N LYS A 62 -10.34 -8.15 3.93
CA LYS A 62 -11.21 -7.55 2.91
C LYS A 62 -10.54 -6.37 2.21
N VAL A 63 -9.70 -5.64 2.93
CA VAL A 63 -8.90 -4.51 2.45
C VAL A 63 -7.56 -4.52 3.17
N LEU A 64 -6.51 -3.98 2.56
CA LEU A 64 -5.21 -3.84 3.20
C LEU A 64 -5.13 -2.54 3.98
N PRO A 65 -4.50 -2.49 5.18
CA PRO A 65 -4.33 -1.28 5.99
C PRO A 65 -3.20 -0.40 5.45
N SER A 66 -3.24 -0.08 4.16
CA SER A 66 -2.18 0.66 3.47
C SER A 66 -1.88 2.00 4.14
N LYS A 67 -0.59 2.32 4.33
CA LYS A 67 -0.14 3.60 4.88
C LYS A 67 -0.08 4.73 3.86
N PHE A 68 -0.28 4.43 2.58
CA PHE A 68 -0.35 5.41 1.50
C PHE A 68 -1.52 5.08 0.56
N PRO A 69 -2.10 6.06 -0.15
CA PRO A 69 -3.26 5.86 -1.01
C PRO A 69 -2.89 5.18 -2.33
N ASN A 70 -2.65 3.87 -2.28
CA ASN A 70 -2.13 3.07 -3.39
C ASN A 70 -3.01 3.15 -4.66
N ILE A 71 -4.31 3.37 -4.51
CA ILE A 71 -5.23 3.52 -5.65
C ILE A 71 -4.86 4.72 -6.55
N PHE A 72 -4.31 5.79 -5.99
CA PHE A 72 -3.81 6.94 -6.76
C PHE A 72 -2.37 6.73 -7.20
N VAL A 73 -1.53 6.08 -6.38
CA VAL A 73 -0.11 5.89 -6.70
C VAL A 73 0.06 4.93 -7.88
N ASN A 74 -0.56 3.76 -7.84
CA ASN A 74 -0.45 2.77 -8.90
C ASN A 74 -1.61 2.84 -9.92
N GLY A 75 -2.66 3.60 -9.61
CA GLY A 75 -3.86 3.58 -10.40
C GLY A 75 -4.64 2.27 -10.29
N ALA A 76 -5.70 2.17 -11.06
CA ALA A 76 -6.50 0.95 -11.18
C ALA A 76 -7.21 0.95 -12.54
N SER A 77 -7.29 -0.21 -13.18
CA SER A 77 -8.06 -0.40 -14.39
C SER A 77 -8.84 -1.69 -14.31
N GLY A 78 -10.12 -1.64 -14.61
CA GLY A 78 -10.99 -2.81 -14.56
C GLY A 78 -12.34 -2.58 -15.23
N ILE A 79 -12.91 -3.67 -15.73
CA ILE A 79 -14.20 -3.71 -16.39
C ILE A 79 -15.09 -4.70 -15.65
N ALA A 80 -16.21 -4.22 -15.14
CA ALA A 80 -17.25 -5.04 -14.52
C ALA A 80 -18.56 -4.91 -15.31
N VAL A 81 -19.54 -5.72 -14.96
CA VAL A 81 -20.87 -5.60 -15.58
C VAL A 81 -21.52 -4.28 -15.16
N GLY A 82 -21.82 -3.44 -16.15
CA GLY A 82 -22.46 -2.14 -15.92
C GLY A 82 -21.57 -1.02 -15.40
N MET A 83 -20.28 -1.27 -15.12
CA MET A 83 -19.34 -0.24 -14.66
C MET A 83 -17.89 -0.54 -15.04
N ALA A 84 -17.11 0.51 -15.23
CA ALA A 84 -15.67 0.40 -15.49
C ALA A 84 -14.92 1.46 -14.70
N THR A 85 -13.69 1.13 -14.32
CA THR A 85 -12.77 2.09 -13.69
C THR A 85 -11.50 2.20 -14.52
N ASN A 86 -10.94 3.39 -14.55
CA ASN A 86 -9.63 3.65 -15.16
C ASN A 86 -9.00 4.86 -14.44
N ILE A 87 -8.24 4.57 -13.39
CA ILE A 87 -7.56 5.56 -12.54
C ILE A 87 -6.10 5.57 -12.96
N PRO A 88 -5.54 6.72 -13.38
CA PRO A 88 -4.14 6.79 -13.76
C PRO A 88 -3.21 6.71 -12.53
N PRO A 89 -1.98 6.24 -12.71
CA PRO A 89 -0.96 6.29 -11.68
C PRO A 89 -0.42 7.71 -11.47
N HIS A 90 0.07 8.00 -10.25
CA HIS A 90 0.61 9.31 -9.87
C HIS A 90 1.93 9.18 -9.11
N ASN A 91 2.64 10.28 -9.02
CA ASN A 91 3.86 10.37 -8.22
C ASN A 91 3.55 10.20 -6.73
N LEU A 92 4.28 9.28 -6.06
CA LEU A 92 4.09 9.00 -4.64
C LEU A 92 4.29 10.24 -3.76
N GLY A 93 5.35 11.03 -4.02
CA GLY A 93 5.64 12.24 -3.26
C GLY A 93 4.51 13.26 -3.38
N GLU A 94 4.07 13.57 -4.60
CA GLU A 94 2.96 14.52 -4.86
C GLU A 94 1.65 14.08 -4.18
N ILE A 95 1.33 12.78 -4.20
CA ILE A 95 0.14 12.23 -3.54
C ILE A 95 0.25 12.30 -2.02
N ILE A 96 1.43 12.03 -1.45
CA ILE A 96 1.67 12.18 -0.01
C ILE A 96 1.55 13.64 0.41
N ASP A 97 2.18 14.57 -0.32
CA ASP A 97 2.14 16.00 -0.02
C ASP A 97 0.70 16.54 -0.08
N ALA A 98 -0.08 16.11 -1.08
CA ALA A 98 -1.49 16.45 -1.18
C ALA A 98 -2.31 15.88 -0.01
N THR A 99 -2.01 14.65 0.42
CA THR A 99 -2.67 14.01 1.57
C THR A 99 -2.35 14.74 2.87
N LEU A 100 -1.09 15.12 3.09
CA LEU A 100 -0.66 15.90 4.26
C LEU A 100 -1.32 17.29 4.27
N THR A 101 -1.39 17.95 3.12
CA THR A 101 -2.11 19.23 3.00
C THR A 101 -3.57 19.09 3.44
N LEU A 102 -4.26 18.02 3.07
CA LEU A 102 -5.65 17.77 3.51
C LEU A 102 -5.76 17.41 5.00
N VAL A 103 -4.75 16.84 5.60
CA VAL A 103 -4.72 16.61 7.06
C VAL A 103 -4.65 17.93 7.81
N ASP A 104 -3.83 18.87 7.32
CA ASP A 104 -3.62 20.18 7.94
C ASP A 104 -4.75 21.17 7.59
N GLU A 105 -5.22 21.15 6.34
CA GLU A 105 -6.24 22.02 5.79
C GLU A 105 -7.36 21.23 5.08
N PRO A 106 -8.34 20.67 5.82
CA PRO A 106 -9.39 19.79 5.25
C PRO A 106 -10.27 20.44 4.18
N GLU A 107 -10.40 21.76 4.18
CA GLU A 107 -11.21 22.51 3.22
C GLU A 107 -10.48 22.78 1.88
N THR A 108 -9.28 22.26 1.70
CA THR A 108 -8.49 22.43 0.48
C THR A 108 -9.21 21.80 -0.73
N THR A 109 -9.51 22.58 -1.74
CA THR A 109 -10.25 22.14 -2.92
C THR A 109 -9.40 21.29 -3.88
N SER A 110 -10.04 20.44 -4.71
CA SER A 110 -9.33 19.67 -5.77
C SER A 110 -8.49 20.56 -6.69
N LYS A 111 -8.94 21.78 -6.98
CA LYS A 111 -8.18 22.75 -7.77
C LYS A 111 -6.90 23.24 -7.09
N GLN A 112 -6.92 23.37 -5.77
CA GLN A 112 -5.70 23.72 -5.00
C GLN A 112 -4.76 22.52 -4.92
N LEU A 113 -5.29 21.31 -4.70
CA LEU A 113 -4.52 20.06 -4.70
C LEU A 113 -3.85 19.80 -6.04
N HIS A 114 -4.46 20.20 -7.17
CA HIS A 114 -3.83 20.09 -8.49
C HIS A 114 -2.53 20.91 -8.64
N LYS A 115 -2.30 21.91 -7.80
CA LYS A 115 -1.02 22.62 -7.79
C LYS A 115 0.12 21.75 -7.21
N ILE A 116 -0.23 20.77 -6.38
CA ILE A 116 0.68 19.79 -5.78
C ILE A 116 0.77 18.56 -6.70
N VAL A 117 -0.37 17.94 -7.00
CA VAL A 117 -0.48 16.81 -7.93
C VAL A 117 -0.61 17.35 -9.34
N LYS A 118 0.51 17.47 -10.04
CA LYS A 118 0.57 18.13 -11.36
C LYS A 118 -0.11 17.35 -12.47
N GLY A 119 -0.17 16.03 -12.36
CA GLY A 119 -0.78 15.14 -13.33
C GLY A 119 -0.44 13.67 -13.07
N PRO A 120 -0.99 12.75 -13.88
CA PRO A 120 -0.56 11.36 -13.89
C PRO A 120 0.95 11.24 -14.10
N ASP A 121 1.56 10.27 -13.43
CA ASP A 121 2.98 9.92 -13.56
C ASP A 121 3.11 8.49 -14.09
N PHE A 122 3.11 8.36 -15.41
CA PHE A 122 3.11 7.06 -16.06
C PHE A 122 4.48 6.37 -15.97
N PRO A 123 4.54 5.05 -15.66
CA PRO A 123 5.80 4.31 -15.56
C PRO A 123 6.63 4.33 -16.84
N THR A 124 5.98 4.43 -18.01
CA THR A 124 6.63 4.47 -19.31
C THR A 124 7.01 5.88 -19.78
N GLY A 125 6.80 6.89 -18.92
CA GLY A 125 7.07 8.29 -19.22
C GLY A 125 6.07 8.91 -20.18
N GLY A 126 6.57 9.76 -21.08
CA GLY A 126 5.77 10.52 -22.03
C GLY A 126 5.48 11.94 -21.56
N ILE A 127 4.85 12.70 -22.44
CA ILE A 127 4.51 14.11 -22.23
C ILE A 127 2.99 14.25 -22.23
N ILE A 128 2.42 14.77 -21.14
CA ILE A 128 1.00 15.13 -21.08
C ILE A 128 0.79 16.48 -21.77
N SER A 129 -0.12 16.53 -22.72
CA SER A 129 -0.46 17.74 -23.46
C SER A 129 -1.87 18.21 -23.13
N GLY A 130 -1.98 19.46 -22.68
CA GLY A 130 -3.24 20.10 -22.31
C GLY A 130 -3.60 19.94 -20.83
N THR A 131 -4.24 20.97 -20.26
CA THR A 131 -4.59 21.05 -18.83
C THR A 131 -6.09 20.87 -18.54
N ALA A 132 -6.94 21.13 -19.52
CA ALA A 132 -8.40 21.08 -19.33
C ALA A 132 -8.89 19.69 -18.91
N GLY A 133 -8.35 18.63 -19.53
CA GLY A 133 -8.68 17.26 -19.20
C GLY A 133 -8.20 16.85 -17.80
N LEU A 134 -7.04 17.37 -17.37
CA LEU A 134 -6.50 17.15 -16.01
C LEU A 134 -7.40 17.80 -14.95
N LEU A 135 -7.79 19.06 -15.15
CA LEU A 135 -8.70 19.76 -14.22
C LEU A 135 -10.02 19.03 -14.10
N SER A 136 -10.63 18.65 -15.24
CA SER A 136 -11.87 17.88 -15.23
C SER A 136 -11.72 16.56 -14.48
N MET A 137 -10.61 15.83 -14.71
CA MET A 137 -10.33 14.57 -14.03
C MET A 137 -10.25 14.75 -12.50
N TYR A 138 -9.53 15.75 -12.01
CA TYR A 138 -9.36 15.98 -10.57
C TYR A 138 -10.57 16.60 -9.88
N GLU A 139 -11.40 17.37 -10.60
CA GLU A 139 -12.61 17.98 -10.05
C GLU A 139 -13.82 17.05 -10.08
N THR A 140 -13.93 16.20 -11.11
CA THR A 140 -15.15 15.39 -11.35
C THR A 140 -14.92 13.88 -11.32
N GLY A 141 -13.66 13.45 -11.26
CA GLY A 141 -13.29 12.03 -11.41
C GLY A 141 -13.31 11.53 -12.86
N ARG A 142 -13.62 12.38 -13.83
CA ARG A 142 -13.67 12.04 -15.26
C ARG A 142 -12.94 13.06 -16.09
N GLY A 143 -12.11 12.60 -17.00
CA GLY A 143 -11.35 13.46 -17.90
C GLY A 143 -10.59 12.67 -18.92
N SER A 144 -10.08 13.37 -19.92
CA SER A 144 -9.23 12.73 -20.94
C SER A 144 -7.97 13.57 -21.09
N VAL A 145 -6.82 12.92 -21.00
CA VAL A 145 -5.52 13.56 -21.14
C VAL A 145 -4.83 13.00 -22.38
N THR A 146 -4.22 13.88 -23.16
CA THR A 146 -3.40 13.47 -24.30
C THR A 146 -1.99 13.15 -23.81
N VAL A 147 -1.50 11.95 -24.13
CA VAL A 147 -0.15 11.50 -23.83
C VAL A 147 0.63 11.36 -25.11
N MET A 148 1.79 11.96 -25.17
CA MET A 148 2.69 11.94 -26.34
C MET A 148 3.99 11.26 -25.97
N SER A 149 4.55 10.53 -26.91
CA SER A 149 5.91 9.99 -26.83
C SER A 149 6.94 11.12 -26.68
N LYS A 150 8.03 10.83 -26.00
CA LYS A 150 9.17 11.72 -25.96
C LYS A 150 10.13 11.41 -27.08
N LEU A 151 10.38 12.42 -27.89
CA LEU A 151 11.23 12.35 -29.08
C LEU A 151 12.38 13.34 -28.94
N HIS A 152 13.53 13.00 -29.52
CA HIS A 152 14.62 13.95 -29.74
C HIS A 152 15.34 13.66 -31.06
N ASP A 153 16.01 14.68 -31.57
CA ASP A 153 16.82 14.56 -32.77
C ASP A 153 18.22 14.09 -32.41
N GLU A 154 18.75 13.18 -33.20
CA GLU A 154 20.10 12.66 -33.05
C GLU A 154 20.78 12.53 -34.42
N GLN A 155 22.08 12.74 -34.46
CA GLN A 155 22.86 12.46 -35.63
C GLN A 155 23.62 11.15 -35.45
N ILE A 156 23.22 10.14 -36.23
CA ILE A 156 23.84 8.82 -36.18
C ILE A 156 24.72 8.65 -37.42
N LYS A 157 26.04 8.62 -37.20
CA LYS A 157 27.02 8.66 -38.27
C LYS A 157 26.80 9.97 -39.09
N ASN A 158 26.39 9.85 -40.34
CA ASN A 158 26.17 11.00 -41.26
C ASN A 158 24.68 11.18 -41.59
N LYS A 159 23.76 10.52 -40.83
CA LYS A 159 22.32 10.60 -41.06
C LYS A 159 21.62 11.23 -39.85
N ARG A 160 20.62 12.04 -40.14
CA ARG A 160 19.69 12.54 -39.11
C ARG A 160 18.73 11.45 -38.73
N ALA A 161 18.40 11.35 -37.45
CA ALA A 161 17.44 10.41 -36.92
C ALA A 161 16.54 11.07 -35.88
N ILE A 162 15.30 10.62 -35.80
CA ILE A 162 14.39 10.88 -34.69
C ILE A 162 14.46 9.65 -33.78
N VAL A 163 14.78 9.89 -32.51
CA VAL A 163 14.88 8.83 -31.49
C VAL A 163 13.73 8.96 -30.52
N ILE A 164 13.00 7.87 -30.31
CA ILE A 164 11.90 7.78 -29.37
C ILE A 164 12.43 7.07 -28.12
N THR A 165 12.36 7.74 -26.96
CA THR A 165 12.83 7.21 -25.68
C THR A 165 11.73 6.87 -24.69
N GLU A 166 10.53 7.43 -24.87
CA GLU A 166 9.38 7.14 -24.05
C GLU A 166 8.13 6.97 -24.93
N ILE A 167 7.29 6.00 -24.63
CA ILE A 167 6.05 5.72 -25.37
C ILE A 167 4.84 5.88 -24.45
N PRO A 168 3.64 6.16 -25.00
CA PRO A 168 2.45 6.31 -24.19
C PRO A 168 2.15 5.07 -23.36
N TYR A 169 1.58 5.28 -22.17
CA TYR A 169 1.26 4.22 -21.21
C TYR A 169 0.32 3.17 -21.81
N LEU A 170 0.58 1.89 -21.50
CA LEU A 170 -0.15 0.72 -21.99
C LEU A 170 -0.07 0.49 -23.50
N GLN A 171 0.84 1.15 -24.22
CA GLN A 171 1.10 0.84 -25.61
C GLN A 171 2.00 -0.39 -25.75
N ASN A 172 1.65 -1.28 -26.69
CA ASN A 172 2.51 -2.37 -27.12
C ASN A 172 3.56 -1.84 -28.10
N LYS A 173 4.85 -1.95 -27.75
CA LYS A 173 5.96 -1.38 -28.52
C LYS A 173 6.08 -2.05 -29.91
N SER A 174 5.94 -3.36 -30.00
CA SER A 174 6.01 -4.09 -31.28
C SER A 174 4.90 -3.65 -32.24
N LYS A 175 3.64 -3.55 -31.75
CA LYS A 175 2.51 -3.04 -32.59
C LYS A 175 2.69 -1.57 -32.98
N LEU A 176 3.31 -0.77 -32.13
CA LEU A 176 3.65 0.61 -32.45
C LEU A 176 4.67 0.67 -33.59
N LEU A 177 5.73 -0.16 -33.54
CA LEU A 177 6.71 -0.27 -34.61
C LEU A 177 6.10 -0.77 -35.93
N GLU A 178 5.27 -1.81 -35.86
CA GLU A 178 4.52 -2.31 -37.03
C GLU A 178 3.68 -1.20 -37.69
N ARG A 179 2.97 -0.41 -36.87
CA ARG A 179 2.17 0.71 -37.38
C ARG A 179 3.03 1.83 -37.97
N ILE A 180 4.19 2.16 -37.38
CA ILE A 180 5.11 3.10 -37.98
C ILE A 180 5.62 2.59 -39.35
N ALA A 181 6.04 1.33 -39.40
CA ALA A 181 6.48 0.72 -40.67
C ALA A 181 5.39 0.70 -41.74
N GLU A 182 4.14 0.39 -41.36
CA GLU A 182 2.99 0.40 -42.29
C GLU A 182 2.77 1.78 -42.93
N VAL A 183 2.72 2.86 -42.12
CA VAL A 183 2.47 4.21 -42.65
C VAL A 183 3.65 4.77 -43.43
N VAL A 184 4.87 4.31 -43.20
CA VAL A 184 6.04 4.62 -44.00
C VAL A 184 6.03 3.87 -45.32
N ASN A 185 5.76 2.56 -45.32
CA ASN A 185 5.70 1.72 -46.52
C ASN A 185 4.55 2.13 -47.44
N SER A 186 3.41 2.54 -46.90
CA SER A 186 2.26 3.07 -47.65
C SER A 186 2.46 4.51 -48.14
N LYS A 187 3.63 5.12 -47.85
CA LYS A 187 3.98 6.50 -48.23
C LYS A 187 3.04 7.57 -47.64
N VAL A 188 2.35 7.27 -46.54
CA VAL A 188 1.60 8.27 -45.75
C VAL A 188 2.59 9.20 -45.01
N ILE A 189 3.70 8.62 -44.56
CA ILE A 189 4.84 9.37 -44.04
C ILE A 189 6.02 9.20 -45.01
N GLU A 190 6.45 10.30 -45.56
CA GLU A 190 7.62 10.33 -46.46
C GLU A 190 8.85 10.84 -45.70
N GLY A 191 10.06 10.60 -46.23
CA GLY A 191 11.30 11.10 -45.65
C GLY A 191 11.97 10.17 -44.65
N VAL A 192 11.39 9.02 -44.32
CA VAL A 192 12.03 7.99 -43.49
C VAL A 192 12.86 7.06 -44.40
N SER A 193 14.08 6.72 -43.97
CA SER A 193 14.97 5.80 -44.71
C SER A 193 15.07 4.44 -44.05
N ASP A 194 14.99 4.36 -42.69
CA ASP A 194 15.10 3.12 -41.93
C ASP A 194 14.46 3.27 -40.55
N ILE A 195 14.03 2.15 -39.98
CA ILE A 195 13.42 2.07 -38.64
C ILE A 195 14.06 0.92 -37.89
N ARG A 196 14.61 1.18 -36.70
CA ARG A 196 15.22 0.15 -35.86
C ARG A 196 14.76 0.25 -34.42
N ASP A 197 14.59 -0.91 -33.80
CA ASP A 197 14.44 -1.02 -32.36
C ASP A 197 15.81 -1.33 -31.73
N GLU A 198 16.31 -0.39 -30.98
CA GLU A 198 17.56 -0.49 -30.22
C GLU A 198 17.29 -0.54 -28.70
N SER A 199 16.04 -0.81 -28.30
CA SER A 199 15.66 -0.88 -26.90
C SER A 199 16.39 -2.01 -26.17
N ASN A 200 16.78 -1.74 -24.92
CA ASN A 200 17.51 -2.66 -24.08
C ASN A 200 17.04 -2.55 -22.60
N LYS A 201 17.79 -3.12 -21.64
CA LYS A 201 17.50 -3.04 -20.21
C LYS A 201 17.53 -1.63 -19.63
N GLU A 202 18.12 -0.67 -20.33
CA GLU A 202 18.23 0.73 -19.91
C GLU A 202 16.96 1.53 -20.28
N GLY A 203 16.21 1.05 -21.28
CA GLY A 203 14.96 1.67 -21.68
C GLY A 203 14.59 1.49 -23.15
N VAL A 204 13.54 2.19 -23.54
CA VAL A 204 13.06 2.27 -24.91
C VAL A 204 13.99 3.13 -25.73
N ARG A 205 14.38 2.62 -26.92
CA ARG A 205 15.14 3.37 -27.92
C ARG A 205 14.71 2.90 -29.31
N ILE A 206 13.81 3.64 -29.93
CA ILE A 206 13.37 3.40 -31.30
C ILE A 206 14.01 4.49 -32.18
N VAL A 207 14.77 4.08 -33.17
CA VAL A 207 15.51 4.96 -34.06
C VAL A 207 14.85 5.00 -35.42
N ILE A 208 14.46 6.20 -35.87
CA ILE A 208 13.88 6.46 -37.20
C ILE A 208 14.87 7.31 -37.98
N GLU A 209 15.63 6.68 -38.88
CA GLU A 209 16.58 7.39 -39.75
C GLU A 209 15.84 8.17 -40.86
N LEU A 210 16.29 9.37 -41.12
CA LEU A 210 15.70 10.26 -42.11
C LEU A 210 16.52 10.29 -43.42
N LYS A 211 15.82 10.50 -44.53
CA LYS A 211 16.46 10.84 -45.80
C LYS A 211 17.03 12.26 -45.74
N SER A 212 18.07 12.53 -46.53
CA SER A 212 18.74 13.86 -46.53
C SER A 212 17.78 15.01 -46.92
N SER A 213 16.78 14.74 -47.75
CA SER A 213 15.76 15.70 -48.14
C SER A 213 14.57 15.86 -47.17
N ALA A 214 14.53 15.09 -46.09
CA ALA A 214 13.42 15.13 -45.17
C ALA A 214 13.48 16.38 -44.26
N MET A 215 12.33 16.90 -43.90
CA MET A 215 12.18 17.94 -42.86
C MET A 215 11.74 17.28 -41.56
N ASP A 216 12.61 17.30 -40.54
CA ASP A 216 12.47 16.59 -39.29
C ASP A 216 11.14 16.90 -38.59
N GLU A 217 10.76 18.16 -38.50
CA GLU A 217 9.52 18.62 -37.87
C GLU A 217 8.26 18.14 -38.59
N VAL A 218 8.31 18.03 -39.93
CA VAL A 218 7.18 17.49 -40.70
C VAL A 218 7.01 16.02 -40.44
N VAL A 219 8.11 15.25 -40.41
CA VAL A 219 8.06 13.81 -40.12
C VAL A 219 7.57 13.57 -38.67
N LYS A 220 8.03 14.35 -37.67
CA LYS A 220 7.54 14.26 -36.28
C LYS A 220 6.04 14.50 -36.19
N ASN A 221 5.55 15.56 -36.82
CA ASN A 221 4.12 15.89 -36.83
C ASN A 221 3.28 14.78 -37.48
N GLN A 222 3.75 14.21 -38.61
CA GLN A 222 3.08 13.09 -39.28
C GLN A 222 3.11 11.83 -38.39
N LEU A 223 4.22 11.53 -37.71
CA LEU A 223 4.31 10.42 -36.78
C LEU A 223 3.27 10.56 -35.64
N PHE A 224 3.13 11.73 -35.03
CA PHE A 224 2.10 12.00 -34.04
C PHE A 224 0.67 11.94 -34.57
N GLN A 225 0.47 12.24 -35.84
CA GLN A 225 -0.87 12.24 -36.46
C GLN A 225 -1.34 10.85 -36.87
N TYR A 226 -0.46 10.00 -37.43
CA TYR A 226 -0.82 8.75 -38.07
C TYR A 226 -0.46 7.50 -37.26
N THR A 227 0.20 7.66 -36.10
CA THR A 227 0.63 6.55 -35.27
C THR A 227 0.25 6.73 -33.80
N PRO A 228 0.22 5.65 -32.98
CA PRO A 228 -0.05 5.72 -31.55
C PRO A 228 1.05 6.40 -30.71
N LEU A 229 2.00 7.14 -31.32
CA LEU A 229 2.95 7.99 -30.57
C LEU A 229 2.26 9.16 -29.85
N LYS A 230 1.04 9.47 -30.23
CA LYS A 230 0.13 10.36 -29.52
C LYS A 230 -1.19 9.64 -29.29
N THR A 231 -1.59 9.51 -28.05
CA THR A 231 -2.81 8.81 -27.65
C THR A 231 -3.55 9.54 -26.55
N SER A 232 -4.77 9.16 -26.31
CA SER A 232 -5.62 9.74 -25.26
C SER A 232 -5.82 8.72 -24.15
N PHE A 233 -5.54 9.12 -22.91
CA PHE A 233 -5.88 8.36 -21.72
C PHE A 233 -7.18 8.93 -21.13
N SER A 234 -8.26 8.13 -21.20
CA SER A 234 -9.56 8.49 -20.65
C SER A 234 -9.69 7.98 -19.22
N SER A 235 -9.77 8.89 -18.27
CA SER A 235 -9.93 8.58 -16.85
C SER A 235 -11.40 8.47 -16.47
N ASN A 236 -11.71 7.47 -15.65
CA ASN A 236 -12.95 7.30 -14.92
C ASN A 236 -12.62 6.74 -13.54
N MET A 237 -12.50 7.62 -12.55
CA MET A 237 -12.04 7.27 -11.21
C MET A 237 -13.19 6.70 -10.37
N LEU A 238 -13.77 5.57 -10.82
CA LEU A 238 -14.80 4.85 -10.08
C LEU A 238 -14.14 3.91 -9.08
N ALA A 239 -14.54 4.00 -7.80
CA ALA A 239 -14.09 3.10 -6.75
C ALA A 239 -15.23 2.77 -5.78
N LEU A 240 -14.99 1.81 -4.89
CA LEU A 240 -15.93 1.48 -3.82
C LEU A 240 -15.55 2.27 -2.56
N ASN A 241 -16.49 3.06 -2.05
CA ASN A 241 -16.43 3.56 -0.69
C ASN A 241 -17.28 2.62 0.16
N GLU A 242 -16.62 1.81 0.99
CA GLU A 242 -17.21 0.65 1.65
C GLU A 242 -17.84 -0.33 0.63
N THR A 243 -19.15 -0.26 0.42
CA THR A 243 -19.90 -1.13 -0.52
C THR A 243 -20.54 -0.35 -1.67
N LYS A 244 -20.44 0.98 -1.69
CA LYS A 244 -21.11 1.83 -2.67
C LYS A 244 -20.13 2.28 -3.76
N PRO A 245 -20.46 2.10 -5.05
CA PRO A 245 -19.65 2.67 -6.14
C PRO A 245 -19.77 4.19 -6.14
N VAL A 246 -18.63 4.88 -6.14
CA VAL A 246 -18.54 6.34 -6.15
C VAL A 246 -17.50 6.76 -7.20
N THR A 247 -17.82 7.78 -7.98
CA THR A 247 -16.82 8.45 -8.82
C THR A 247 -16.04 9.41 -7.94
N LEU A 248 -14.74 9.15 -7.77
CA LEU A 248 -13.84 9.92 -6.91
C LEU A 248 -13.31 11.14 -7.67
N ASN A 249 -13.41 12.31 -7.08
CA ASN A 249 -12.50 13.41 -7.40
C ASN A 249 -11.23 13.29 -6.52
N LEU A 250 -10.23 14.13 -6.76
CA LEU A 250 -8.97 14.04 -6.02
C LEU A 250 -9.15 14.31 -4.51
N HIS A 251 -9.93 15.33 -4.16
CA HIS A 251 -10.22 15.69 -2.77
C HIS A 251 -10.94 14.56 -2.02
N ASP A 252 -12.05 14.08 -2.56
CA ASP A 252 -12.87 13.06 -1.88
C ASP A 252 -12.11 11.74 -1.74
N GLY A 253 -11.37 11.34 -2.78
CA GLY A 253 -10.59 10.11 -2.74
C GLY A 253 -9.48 10.14 -1.69
N LEU A 254 -8.79 11.26 -1.52
CA LEU A 254 -7.79 11.43 -0.46
C LEU A 254 -8.44 11.55 0.92
N THR A 255 -9.59 12.22 1.03
CA THR A 255 -10.34 12.33 2.28
C THR A 255 -10.81 10.96 2.76
N TYR A 256 -11.38 10.13 1.90
CA TYR A 256 -11.76 8.74 2.26
C TYR A 256 -10.55 7.91 2.73
N PHE A 257 -9.40 8.10 2.10
CA PHE A 257 -8.17 7.46 2.56
C PHE A 257 -7.76 7.94 3.96
N ILE A 258 -7.82 9.25 4.23
CA ILE A 258 -7.50 9.83 5.55
C ILE A 258 -8.43 9.27 6.63
N ASP A 259 -9.73 9.20 6.37
CA ASP A 259 -10.71 8.68 7.32
C ASP A 259 -10.50 7.17 7.57
N PHE A 260 -10.20 6.41 6.53
CA PHE A 260 -9.79 5.03 6.66
C PHE A 260 -8.52 4.88 7.52
N ARG A 261 -7.52 5.73 7.32
CA ARG A 261 -6.29 5.72 8.14
C ARG A 261 -6.55 6.06 9.61
N LYS A 262 -7.43 6.99 9.89
CA LYS A 262 -7.85 7.31 11.28
C LYS A 262 -8.45 6.08 11.96
N ASP A 263 -9.33 5.34 11.26
CA ASP A 263 -9.93 4.10 11.78
C ASP A 263 -8.87 3.02 12.04
N VAL A 264 -7.98 2.78 11.08
CA VAL A 264 -6.88 1.81 11.22
C VAL A 264 -5.96 2.15 12.40
N ILE A 265 -5.55 3.41 12.54
CA ILE A 265 -4.68 3.86 13.64
C ILE A 265 -5.41 3.70 14.98
N THR A 266 -6.69 4.02 15.04
CA THR A 266 -7.50 3.86 16.26
C THR A 266 -7.56 2.39 16.67
N LYS A 267 -7.89 1.47 15.75
CA LYS A 267 -7.96 0.03 16.02
C LYS A 267 -6.61 -0.54 16.44
N ARG A 268 -5.52 -0.17 15.74
CA ARG A 268 -4.17 -0.55 16.14
C ARG A 268 -3.84 -0.11 17.56
N THR A 269 -4.15 1.14 17.90
CA THR A 269 -3.85 1.70 19.21
C THR A 269 -4.67 1.00 20.31
N VAL A 270 -5.94 0.71 20.06
CA VAL A 270 -6.80 -0.07 20.98
C VAL A 270 -6.24 -1.48 21.17
N TYR A 271 -5.85 -2.16 20.10
CA TYR A 271 -5.23 -3.49 20.18
C TYR A 271 -3.96 -3.48 21.02
N GLN A 272 -3.05 -2.54 20.76
CA GLN A 272 -1.79 -2.40 21.50
C GLN A 272 -2.04 -2.05 22.96
N LEU A 273 -3.02 -1.19 23.25
CA LEU A 273 -3.41 -0.83 24.61
C LEU A 273 -3.93 -2.06 25.37
N ASN A 274 -4.81 -2.84 24.76
CA ASN A 274 -5.35 -4.05 25.38
C ASN A 274 -4.23 -5.07 25.65
N LYS A 275 -3.32 -5.31 24.70
CA LYS A 275 -2.15 -6.18 24.91
C LYS A 275 -1.24 -5.69 26.02
N ALA A 276 -1.01 -4.38 26.12
CA ALA A 276 -0.22 -3.79 27.19
C ALA A 276 -0.93 -3.95 28.55
N ARG A 277 -2.26 -3.77 28.60
CA ARG A 277 -3.07 -3.98 29.81
C ARG A 277 -3.05 -5.44 30.27
N ASP A 278 -3.22 -6.38 29.34
CA ASP A 278 -3.16 -7.83 29.65
C ASP A 278 -1.80 -8.19 30.26
N LYS A 279 -0.71 -7.74 29.63
CA LYS A 279 0.64 -7.96 30.14
C LYS A 279 0.86 -7.33 31.52
N ALA A 280 0.41 -6.11 31.71
CA ALA A 280 0.53 -5.41 32.99
C ALA A 280 -0.30 -6.09 34.08
N ASN A 281 -1.50 -6.57 33.73
CA ASN A 281 -2.34 -7.34 34.66
C ASN A 281 -1.65 -8.62 35.16
N LEU A 282 -1.02 -9.38 34.23
CA LEU A 282 -0.23 -10.56 34.60
C LEU A 282 0.95 -10.20 35.51
N LEU A 283 1.69 -9.13 35.21
CA LEU A 283 2.81 -8.65 36.05
C LEU A 283 2.35 -8.25 37.43
N ILE A 284 1.19 -7.60 37.57
CA ILE A 284 0.59 -7.29 38.88
C ILE A 284 0.32 -8.57 39.67
N GLY A 285 -0.29 -9.56 39.05
CA GLY A 285 -0.54 -10.86 39.71
C GLY A 285 0.74 -11.54 40.18
N LEU A 286 1.78 -11.55 39.33
CA LEU A 286 3.09 -12.10 39.70
C LEU A 286 3.78 -11.32 40.81
N SER A 287 3.71 -9.98 40.80
CA SER A 287 4.26 -9.13 41.86
C SER A 287 3.58 -9.39 43.21
N ILE A 288 2.25 -9.56 43.22
CA ILE A 288 1.50 -9.94 44.40
C ILE A 288 1.95 -11.32 44.93
N ALA A 289 2.08 -12.31 44.02
CA ALA A 289 2.53 -13.64 44.39
C ALA A 289 3.95 -13.65 44.97
N VAL A 290 4.89 -12.91 44.39
CA VAL A 290 6.27 -12.79 44.85
C VAL A 290 6.33 -12.10 46.21
N ASN A 291 5.53 -11.06 46.44
CA ASN A 291 5.44 -10.39 47.74
C ASN A 291 4.82 -11.25 48.87
N SER A 292 4.02 -12.26 48.50
CA SER A 292 3.35 -13.20 49.42
C SER A 292 3.76 -14.66 49.12
N ILE A 293 5.03 -14.88 48.74
CA ILE A 293 5.47 -16.14 48.15
C ILE A 293 5.31 -17.34 49.09
N ASP A 294 5.55 -17.18 50.37
CA ASP A 294 5.44 -18.24 51.38
C ASP A 294 4.00 -18.74 51.49
N GLU A 295 3.04 -17.77 51.50
CA GLU A 295 1.61 -18.09 51.53
C GLU A 295 1.14 -18.79 50.22
N VAL A 296 1.68 -18.39 49.06
CA VAL A 296 1.38 -19.00 47.79
C VAL A 296 1.89 -20.44 47.75
N ILE A 297 3.13 -20.68 48.17
CA ILE A 297 3.74 -22.02 48.21
C ILE A 297 2.95 -22.93 49.16
N GLU A 298 2.61 -22.43 50.37
CA GLU A 298 1.85 -23.20 51.31
C GLU A 298 0.46 -23.58 50.79
N LEU A 299 -0.23 -22.66 50.14
CA LEU A 299 -1.53 -22.88 49.52
C LEU A 299 -1.44 -23.96 48.41
N ILE A 300 -0.42 -23.89 47.54
CA ILE A 300 -0.22 -24.84 46.45
C ILE A 300 0.10 -26.24 47.03
N LYS A 301 0.99 -26.33 48.04
CA LYS A 301 1.34 -27.62 48.70
C LYS A 301 0.18 -28.28 49.40
N LYS A 302 -0.79 -27.50 49.93
CA LYS A 302 -2.01 -27.99 50.57
C LYS A 302 -3.14 -28.33 49.59
N SER A 303 -2.96 -28.13 48.28
CA SER A 303 -3.97 -28.42 47.26
C SER A 303 -3.70 -29.80 46.65
N LYS A 304 -4.77 -30.53 46.36
CA LYS A 304 -4.71 -31.92 45.83
C LYS A 304 -4.33 -31.95 44.34
N ASN A 305 -4.70 -30.90 43.62
CA ASN A 305 -4.46 -30.77 42.17
C ASN A 305 -4.36 -29.28 41.76
N PRO A 306 -3.89 -28.98 40.54
CA PRO A 306 -3.78 -27.62 40.05
C PRO A 306 -5.07 -26.83 39.99
N THR A 307 -6.20 -27.49 39.72
CA THR A 307 -7.54 -26.86 39.68
C THR A 307 -7.93 -26.34 41.06
N GLU A 308 -7.78 -27.16 42.09
CA GLU A 308 -8.05 -26.75 43.47
C GLU A 308 -7.12 -25.63 43.91
N ALA A 309 -5.85 -25.66 43.51
CA ALA A 309 -4.89 -24.57 43.77
C ALA A 309 -5.33 -23.26 43.12
N LYS A 310 -5.78 -23.30 41.85
CA LYS A 310 -6.34 -22.13 41.14
C LYS A 310 -7.56 -21.57 41.87
N GLU A 311 -8.52 -22.39 42.24
CA GLU A 311 -9.72 -21.95 42.96
C GLU A 311 -9.38 -21.26 44.30
N LYS A 312 -8.44 -21.82 45.04
CA LYS A 312 -7.99 -21.25 46.32
C LYS A 312 -7.25 -19.91 46.11
N LEU A 313 -6.44 -19.77 45.04
CA LEU A 313 -5.78 -18.52 44.69
C LEU A 313 -6.79 -17.42 44.36
N LEU A 314 -7.85 -17.75 43.62
CA LEU A 314 -8.94 -16.83 43.28
C LEU A 314 -9.79 -16.40 44.46
N ALA A 315 -10.09 -17.32 45.36
CA ALA A 315 -10.95 -17.07 46.51
C ALA A 315 -10.29 -16.22 47.61
N LYS A 316 -8.96 -16.27 47.69
CA LYS A 316 -8.20 -15.54 48.69
C LYS A 316 -8.02 -14.07 48.31
N LYS A 317 -8.09 -13.17 49.32
CA LYS A 317 -7.76 -11.76 49.17
C LYS A 317 -6.28 -11.54 49.49
N TRP A 318 -5.54 -11.02 48.51
CA TRP A 318 -4.10 -10.81 48.57
C TRP A 318 -3.78 -9.37 48.91
N PRO A 319 -2.79 -9.09 49.78
CA PRO A 319 -2.38 -7.74 50.09
C PRO A 319 -1.66 -7.09 48.92
N VAL A 320 -1.92 -5.79 48.70
CA VAL A 320 -1.31 -5.00 47.63
C VAL A 320 -0.61 -3.81 48.21
N LYS A 321 0.62 -3.56 47.74
CA LYS A 321 1.36 -2.34 48.15
C LYS A 321 0.68 -1.10 47.54
N SER A 322 0.73 0.02 48.29
CA SER A 322 0.06 1.27 47.87
C SER A 322 0.48 1.79 46.50
N ASN A 323 1.74 1.62 46.14
CA ASN A 323 2.24 2.01 44.79
C ASN A 323 1.63 1.20 43.63
N ILE A 324 1.16 -0.03 43.86
CA ILE A 324 0.55 -0.89 42.85
C ILE A 324 -0.95 -0.57 42.68
N VAL A 325 -1.59 -0.05 43.72
CA VAL A 325 -3.03 0.27 43.70
C VAL A 325 -3.41 1.23 42.57
N ASP A 326 -2.58 2.22 42.31
CA ASP A 326 -2.84 3.20 41.26
C ASP A 326 -2.70 2.59 39.86
N TYR A 327 -1.76 1.66 39.67
CA TYR A 327 -1.64 0.89 38.42
C TYR A 327 -2.83 -0.04 38.21
N ILE A 328 -3.34 -0.71 39.27
CA ILE A 328 -4.52 -1.55 39.17
C ILE A 328 -5.74 -0.74 38.72
N LYS A 329 -5.96 0.45 39.28
CA LYS A 329 -7.06 1.33 38.85
C LYS A 329 -6.95 1.77 37.42
N LEU A 330 -5.74 2.02 36.92
CA LEU A 330 -5.48 2.41 35.52
C LEU A 330 -5.72 1.25 34.55
N ILE A 331 -5.28 0.05 34.90
CA ILE A 331 -5.30 -1.14 34.02
C ILE A 331 -6.69 -1.83 34.05
N SER A 332 -7.22 -2.01 35.25
CA SER A 332 -8.51 -2.68 35.51
C SER A 332 -9.40 -1.83 36.41
N PRO A 333 -10.07 -0.79 35.90
CA PRO A 333 -10.90 0.10 36.71
C PRO A 333 -12.06 -0.61 37.45
N SER A 334 -12.47 -1.79 36.96
CA SER A 334 -13.52 -2.62 37.54
C SER A 334 -13.07 -3.47 38.73
N THR A 335 -11.75 -3.58 38.99
CA THR A 335 -11.22 -4.38 40.07
C THR A 335 -11.55 -3.74 41.44
N LYS A 336 -12.28 -4.48 42.27
CA LYS A 336 -12.66 -4.01 43.62
C LYS A 336 -11.48 -4.11 44.58
N ILE A 337 -10.95 -2.97 45.01
CA ILE A 337 -9.90 -2.88 46.04
C ILE A 337 -10.57 -2.56 47.35
N ALA A 338 -10.42 -3.42 48.35
CA ALA A 338 -10.95 -3.22 49.69
C ALA A 338 -9.82 -3.37 50.73
N SER A 339 -9.54 -2.31 51.47
CA SER A 339 -8.51 -2.31 52.52
C SER A 339 -7.14 -2.76 52.03
N ASN A 340 -6.68 -2.27 50.86
CA ASN A 340 -5.44 -2.66 50.18
C ASN A 340 -5.34 -4.19 49.93
N LYS A 341 -6.45 -4.83 49.64
CA LYS A 341 -6.52 -6.24 49.24
C LYS A 341 -7.35 -6.40 47.95
N ILE A 342 -6.93 -7.32 47.09
CA ILE A 342 -7.63 -7.70 45.85
C ILE A 342 -7.76 -9.20 45.75
N ASN A 343 -8.72 -9.65 44.94
CA ASN A 343 -8.77 -11.03 44.43
C ASN A 343 -7.99 -11.09 43.12
N LEU A 344 -7.26 -12.16 42.89
CA LEU A 344 -6.63 -12.45 41.60
C LEU A 344 -7.71 -12.85 40.59
N ASP A 345 -7.46 -12.57 39.31
CA ASP A 345 -8.24 -13.11 38.22
C ASP A 345 -7.70 -14.48 37.72
N GLU A 346 -8.39 -15.06 36.77
CA GLU A 346 -8.04 -16.39 36.26
C GLU A 346 -6.69 -16.44 35.56
N ASP A 347 -6.35 -15.41 34.80
CA ASP A 347 -5.10 -15.33 34.04
C ASP A 347 -3.92 -15.09 35.00
N GLN A 348 -4.10 -14.27 36.01
CA GLN A 348 -3.13 -14.08 37.10
C GLN A 348 -2.88 -15.36 37.87
N ALA A 349 -3.94 -16.07 38.25
CA ALA A 349 -3.83 -17.34 38.99
C ALA A 349 -3.12 -18.41 38.15
N LYS A 350 -3.41 -18.49 36.86
CA LYS A 350 -2.73 -19.39 35.91
C LYS A 350 -1.27 -19.05 35.77
N ALA A 351 -0.93 -17.77 35.57
CA ALA A 351 0.45 -17.30 35.47
C ALA A 351 1.26 -17.61 36.74
N ILE A 352 0.64 -17.50 37.92
CA ILE A 352 1.29 -17.85 39.20
C ILE A 352 1.59 -19.35 39.29
N LEU A 353 0.66 -20.21 38.86
CA LEU A 353 0.86 -21.66 38.86
C LEU A 353 1.92 -22.12 37.83
N GLU A 354 2.08 -21.39 36.74
CA GLU A 354 3.10 -21.63 35.71
C GLU A 354 4.46 -20.98 36.03
N LEU A 355 4.58 -20.30 37.17
CA LEU A 355 5.81 -19.59 37.56
C LEU A 355 6.96 -20.60 37.77
N ARG A 356 8.03 -20.43 37.05
CA ARG A 356 9.23 -21.26 37.24
C ARG A 356 10.00 -20.79 38.50
N LEU A 357 10.48 -21.76 39.30
CA LEU A 357 11.27 -21.48 40.51
C LEU A 357 12.49 -20.61 40.22
N GLN A 358 13.06 -20.69 39.04
CA GLN A 358 14.16 -19.84 38.59
C GLN A 358 13.84 -18.34 38.67
N LYS A 359 12.59 -17.94 38.36
CA LYS A 359 12.12 -16.54 38.46
C LYS A 359 11.95 -16.01 39.88
N LEU A 360 12.22 -16.83 40.87
CA LEU A 360 12.18 -16.44 42.27
C LEU A 360 13.56 -16.02 42.81
N THR A 361 14.61 -16.02 41.99
CA THR A 361 15.94 -15.56 42.38
C THR A 361 15.94 -14.04 42.64
N ALA A 362 16.88 -13.56 43.47
CA ALA A 362 16.91 -12.15 43.85
C ALA A 362 17.05 -11.18 42.67
N LEU A 363 17.87 -11.56 41.65
CA LEU A 363 18.08 -10.76 40.44
C LEU A 363 16.79 -10.64 39.57
N GLU A 364 16.01 -11.71 39.44
CA GLU A 364 14.77 -11.67 38.65
C GLU A 364 13.59 -11.07 39.43
N ARG A 365 13.71 -10.89 40.77
CA ARG A 365 12.71 -10.15 41.57
C ARG A 365 12.79 -8.63 41.40
N GLU A 366 13.97 -8.11 41.04
CA GLU A 366 14.18 -6.68 40.75
C GLU A 366 13.67 -6.32 39.34
N ASP A 367 13.62 -7.27 38.42
CA ASP A 367 13.12 -7.09 37.02
C ASP A 367 11.59 -7.25 36.90
N LEU A 368 10.89 -7.69 37.94
CA LEU A 368 9.44 -7.80 38.03
C LEU A 368 8.81 -6.58 38.73
#